data_fd8777566dbcea8967f44e6ff39daeef
#
_entry.id   fd8777566dbcea8967f44e6ff39daeef
#
_cell.length_a   1.000
_cell.length_b   1.000
_cell.length_c   1.000
_cell.angle_alpha   90.00
_cell.angle_beta   90.00
_cell.angle_gamma   90.00
#
_symmetry.space_group_name_H-M   'P 1'
#
loop_
_entity.id
_entity.type
_entity.pdbx_description
1 polymer ?
#
loop_
_entity_poly.entity_id
_entity_poly.type
_entity_poly.pdbx_seq_one_letter_code
_entity_poly.pdbx_strand_id
1 'polypeptide(L)'
;QGGRTMTDTTIYQDIETRTGGDIYIGVEGPVRTVKSTFIKKFMEAMVIPNILDEDEKRRTMDELPQSAGGKTIMTTEPKFVPATATTIQVDDFTASIRMIDCVGYVIDAAKGYEDENGPRMVMTPWYSEPIPFVEAAEIGTEKVIKEHSTIGIVITTDGSIGEIPRNEYVK
;
A
#
# COMPACT_ATOMS: atom_id res chain seq x y z
N GLN A 1 8.85 35.02 -21.81
CA GLN A 1 9.31 33.72 -21.29
C GLN A 1 8.22 33.19 -20.39
N GLY A 2 7.26 32.46 -20.99
CA GLY A 2 6.16 31.86 -20.28
C GLY A 2 6.56 30.51 -19.73
N GLY A 3 6.77 30.40 -18.43
CA GLY A 3 6.69 29.13 -17.73
C GLY A 3 5.27 28.60 -17.91
N ARG A 4 5.09 27.55 -18.71
CA ARG A 4 3.85 26.79 -18.71
C ARG A 4 3.72 26.14 -17.34
N THR A 5 2.91 26.71 -16.48
CA THR A 5 2.27 25.94 -15.42
C THR A 5 1.53 24.79 -16.10
N MET A 6 2.00 23.55 -15.94
CA MET A 6 1.17 22.41 -16.25
C MET A 6 -0.10 22.59 -15.43
N THR A 7 -1.21 22.79 -16.11
CA THR A 7 -2.51 22.85 -15.47
C THR A 7 -2.78 21.45 -14.89
N ASP A 8 -3.38 21.38 -13.71
CA ASP A 8 -3.73 20.10 -13.04
C ASP A 8 -4.42 19.11 -13.99
N THR A 9 -5.22 19.60 -14.92
CA THR A 9 -5.89 18.84 -15.98
C THR A 9 -4.90 18.05 -16.85
N THR A 10 -3.70 18.56 -17.12
CA THR A 10 -2.69 17.89 -17.97
C THR A 10 -2.08 16.69 -17.24
N ILE A 11 -1.92 16.77 -15.93
CA ILE A 11 -1.39 15.67 -15.10
C ILE A 11 -2.39 14.51 -15.07
N TYR A 12 -3.66 14.80 -14.86
CA TYR A 12 -4.71 13.77 -14.85
C TYR A 12 -4.87 13.09 -16.21
N GLN A 13 -4.79 13.84 -17.30
CA GLN A 13 -4.82 13.28 -18.66
C GLN A 13 -3.61 12.40 -18.94
N ASP A 14 -2.43 12.77 -18.47
CA ASP A 14 -1.23 11.95 -18.61
C ASP A 14 -1.35 10.64 -17.82
N ILE A 15 -1.85 10.69 -16.60
CA ILE A 15 -2.12 9.51 -15.79
C ILE A 15 -3.16 8.61 -16.47
N GLU A 16 -4.27 9.16 -16.94
CA GLU A 16 -5.31 8.42 -17.64
C GLU A 16 -4.76 7.71 -18.89
N THR A 17 -3.96 8.40 -19.68
CA THR A 17 -3.33 7.84 -20.88
C THR A 17 -2.38 6.70 -20.56
N ARG A 18 -1.58 6.83 -19.49
CA ARG A 18 -0.62 5.80 -19.09
C ARG A 18 -1.25 4.58 -18.43
N THR A 19 -2.37 4.77 -17.74
CA THR A 19 -2.99 3.74 -16.88
C THR A 19 -4.26 3.16 -17.47
N GLY A 20 -4.78 3.73 -18.54
CA GLY A 20 -6.10 3.36 -19.07
C GLY A 20 -7.25 3.68 -18.10
N GLY A 21 -7.05 4.64 -17.20
CA GLY A 21 -8.02 5.02 -16.19
C GLY A 21 -7.95 4.21 -14.88
N ASP A 22 -7.00 3.28 -14.76
CA ASP A 22 -6.80 2.49 -13.55
C ASP A 22 -5.61 3.03 -12.75
N ILE A 23 -5.83 3.39 -11.49
CA ILE A 23 -4.79 3.90 -10.59
C ILE A 23 -4.64 2.95 -9.40
N TYR A 24 -3.58 2.17 -9.43
CA TYR A 24 -3.26 1.23 -8.37
C TYR A 24 -2.02 1.71 -7.61
N ILE A 25 -2.23 2.09 -6.35
CA ILE A 25 -1.20 2.70 -5.50
C ILE A 25 -0.65 1.65 -4.54
N GLY A 26 0.56 1.16 -4.81
CA GLY A 26 1.31 0.30 -3.90
C GLY A 26 1.92 1.12 -2.76
N VAL A 27 1.63 0.76 -1.52
CA VAL A 27 2.18 1.41 -0.32
C VAL A 27 3.14 0.46 0.37
N GLU A 28 4.38 0.88 0.46
CA GLU A 28 5.48 0.11 1.03
C GLU A 28 6.13 0.86 2.19
N GLY A 29 6.78 0.13 3.04
CA GLY A 29 7.57 0.66 4.15
C GLY A 29 7.84 -0.44 5.17
N PRO A 30 8.72 -0.20 6.15
CA PRO A 30 8.97 -1.16 7.20
C PRO A 30 7.69 -1.56 7.92
N VAL A 31 7.59 -2.81 8.34
CA VAL A 31 6.49 -3.24 9.21
C VAL A 31 6.43 -2.36 10.48
N ARG A 32 5.23 -2.21 11.03
CA ARG A 32 4.97 -1.31 12.17
C ARG A 32 5.16 0.18 11.89
N THR A 33 5.27 0.56 10.62
CA THR A 33 5.10 1.95 10.21
C THR A 33 3.61 2.30 10.12
N VAL A 34 3.31 3.57 9.96
CA VAL A 34 1.93 4.08 9.85
C VAL A 34 1.27 3.80 8.50
N LYS A 35 1.63 2.73 7.78
CA LYS A 35 1.09 2.43 6.45
C LYS A 35 -0.43 2.33 6.43
N SER A 36 -1.00 1.50 7.30
CA SER A 36 -2.46 1.33 7.36
C SER A 36 -3.18 2.61 7.75
N THR A 37 -2.60 3.41 8.62
CA THR A 37 -3.12 4.74 8.98
C THR A 37 -3.05 5.69 7.79
N PHE A 38 -1.95 5.67 7.04
CA PHE A 38 -1.81 6.47 5.81
C PHE A 38 -2.85 6.06 4.78
N ILE A 39 -3.00 4.76 4.50
CA ILE A 39 -3.99 4.24 3.56
C ILE A 39 -5.40 4.69 3.94
N LYS A 40 -5.77 4.53 5.19
CA LYS A 40 -7.07 4.97 5.70
C LYS A 40 -7.29 6.46 5.48
N LYS A 41 -6.34 7.30 5.90
CA LYS A 41 -6.43 8.75 5.76
C LYS A 41 -6.45 9.21 4.30
N PHE A 42 -5.65 8.59 3.46
CA PHE A 42 -5.66 8.88 2.02
C PHE A 42 -7.03 8.54 1.40
N MET A 43 -7.57 7.36 1.69
CA MET A 43 -8.88 6.96 1.19
C MET A 43 -10.00 7.88 1.69
N GLU A 44 -9.99 8.24 2.97
CA GLU A 44 -10.97 9.16 3.56
C GLU A 44 -10.91 10.57 2.96
N ALA A 45 -9.72 11.06 2.65
CA ALA A 45 -9.52 12.43 2.17
C ALA A 45 -9.68 12.56 0.65
N MET A 46 -9.20 11.59 -0.11
CA MET A 46 -9.03 11.71 -1.56
C MET A 46 -9.95 10.82 -2.39
N VAL A 47 -10.36 9.68 -1.87
CA VAL A 47 -11.10 8.68 -2.63
C VAL A 47 -12.59 8.70 -2.28
N ILE A 48 -12.93 8.49 -1.02
CA ILE A 48 -14.32 8.37 -0.57
C ILE A 48 -15.19 9.58 -0.94
N PRO A 49 -14.73 10.83 -0.80
CA PRO A 49 -15.53 12.00 -1.18
C PRO A 49 -15.85 12.06 -2.67
N ASN A 50 -15.08 11.38 -3.51
CA ASN A 50 -15.19 11.40 -4.97
C ASN A 50 -15.86 10.16 -5.56
N ILE A 51 -16.35 9.25 -4.73
CA ILE A 51 -17.16 8.11 -5.18
C ILE A 51 -18.60 8.57 -5.34
N LEU A 52 -19.16 8.40 -6.55
CA LEU A 52 -20.52 8.85 -6.87
C LEU A 52 -21.59 7.83 -6.46
N ASP A 53 -21.29 6.54 -6.57
CA ASP A 53 -22.20 5.47 -6.19
C ASP A 53 -22.19 5.25 -4.69
N GLU A 54 -23.36 5.40 -4.04
CA GLU A 54 -23.48 5.31 -2.58
C GLU A 54 -23.25 3.90 -2.02
N ASP A 55 -23.59 2.86 -2.77
CA ASP A 55 -23.34 1.47 -2.34
C ASP A 55 -21.85 1.13 -2.43
N GLU A 56 -21.21 1.57 -3.49
CA GLU A 56 -19.76 1.45 -3.67
C GLU A 56 -19.00 2.25 -2.60
N LYS A 57 -19.45 3.45 -2.30
CA LYS A 57 -18.89 4.30 -1.23
C LYS A 57 -18.97 3.62 0.13
N ARG A 58 -20.13 3.06 0.47
CA ARG A 58 -20.33 2.33 1.72
C ARG A 58 -19.44 1.10 1.82
N ARG A 59 -19.40 0.29 0.76
CA ARG A 59 -18.51 -0.87 0.67
C ARG A 59 -17.05 -0.47 0.88
N THR A 60 -16.57 0.58 0.22
CA THR A 60 -15.21 1.07 0.34
C THR A 60 -14.90 1.52 1.77
N MET A 61 -15.82 2.23 2.42
CA MET A 61 -15.66 2.63 3.82
C MET A 61 -15.55 1.43 4.76
N ASP A 62 -16.32 0.39 4.54
CA ASP A 62 -16.31 -0.83 5.36
C ASP A 62 -15.00 -1.62 5.22
N GLU A 63 -14.33 -1.50 4.08
CA GLU A 63 -13.07 -2.17 3.79
C GLU A 63 -11.82 -1.38 4.22
N LEU A 64 -11.97 -0.17 4.77
CA LEU A 64 -10.84 0.62 5.25
C LEU A 64 -10.09 -0.11 6.38
N PRO A 65 -8.74 0.03 6.43
CA PRO A 65 -7.97 -0.56 7.50
C PRO A 65 -8.44 -0.08 8.87
N GLN A 66 -8.68 -1.02 9.77
CA GLN A 66 -8.91 -0.71 11.18
C GLN A 66 -7.58 -0.51 11.87
N SER A 67 -7.48 0.48 12.76
CA SER A 67 -6.29 0.73 13.58
C SER A 67 -6.15 -0.39 14.62
N ALA A 68 -5.68 -1.56 14.19
CA ALA A 68 -5.32 -2.62 15.10
C ALA A 68 -3.91 -2.37 15.62
N GLY A 69 -3.74 -2.13 16.91
CA GLY A 69 -2.45 -2.02 17.58
C GLY A 69 -1.69 -3.35 17.65
N GLY A 70 -1.85 -4.21 16.65
CA GLY A 70 -1.18 -5.50 16.55
C GLY A 70 0.30 -5.34 16.21
N LYS A 71 1.15 -5.89 17.08
CA LYS A 71 2.61 -5.92 16.90
C LYS A 71 3.09 -7.14 16.13
N THR A 72 2.21 -8.06 15.77
CA THR A 72 2.53 -9.33 15.13
C THR A 72 2.20 -9.29 13.65
N ILE A 73 3.16 -9.70 12.82
CA ILE A 73 2.98 -9.87 11.39
C ILE A 73 2.20 -11.17 11.14
N MET A 74 1.05 -11.08 10.49
CA MET A 74 0.15 -12.21 10.28
C MET A 74 0.25 -12.83 8.89
N THR A 75 0.63 -12.06 7.87
CA THR A 75 0.62 -12.50 6.47
C THR A 75 1.74 -11.88 5.65
N THR A 76 2.16 -12.57 4.60
CA THR A 76 3.06 -12.06 3.56
C THR A 76 2.31 -11.57 2.34
N GLU A 77 0.99 -11.78 2.29
CA GLU A 77 0.17 -11.39 1.15
C GLU A 77 -0.15 -9.89 1.18
N PRO A 78 -0.03 -9.20 0.04
CA PRO A 78 -0.51 -7.84 -0.10
C PRO A 78 -2.02 -7.78 0.10
N LYS A 79 -2.49 -6.71 0.73
CA LYS A 79 -3.93 -6.46 0.91
C LYS A 79 -4.38 -5.36 -0.03
N PHE A 80 -5.40 -5.63 -0.83
CA PHE A 80 -6.04 -4.64 -1.69
C PHE A 80 -7.12 -3.87 -0.92
N VAL A 81 -7.11 -2.54 -1.01
CA VAL A 81 -8.05 -1.65 -0.33
C VAL A 81 -8.64 -0.65 -1.34
N PRO A 82 -9.90 -0.76 -1.71
CA PRO A 82 -10.80 -1.89 -1.51
C PRO A 82 -10.37 -3.11 -2.32
N ALA A 83 -10.91 -4.29 -2.01
CA ALA A 83 -10.59 -5.54 -2.72
C ALA A 83 -10.88 -5.45 -4.22
N THR A 84 -11.99 -4.81 -4.58
CA THR A 84 -12.31 -4.41 -5.94
C THR A 84 -12.14 -2.91 -6.07
N ALA A 85 -11.41 -2.44 -7.09
CA ALA A 85 -11.19 -1.02 -7.32
C ALA A 85 -12.51 -0.23 -7.34
N THR A 86 -12.50 0.95 -6.76
CA THR A 86 -13.64 1.86 -6.74
C THR A 86 -13.49 2.95 -7.79
N THR A 87 -14.62 3.39 -8.36
CA THR A 87 -14.63 4.45 -9.35
C THR A 87 -14.81 5.79 -8.69
N ILE A 88 -13.90 6.71 -8.96
CA ILE A 88 -13.96 8.10 -8.52
C ILE A 88 -14.12 9.04 -9.71
N GLN A 89 -14.71 10.19 -9.43
CA GLN A 89 -14.79 11.31 -10.37
C GLN A 89 -14.30 12.60 -9.69
N VAL A 90 -13.31 13.23 -10.30
CA VAL A 90 -12.77 14.52 -9.88
C VAL A 90 -12.81 15.45 -11.09
N ASP A 91 -13.66 16.47 -11.06
CA ASP A 91 -13.95 17.31 -12.21
C ASP A 91 -14.34 16.48 -13.44
N ASP A 92 -13.60 16.58 -14.54
CA ASP A 92 -13.82 15.81 -15.78
C ASP A 92 -13.04 14.48 -15.82
N PHE A 93 -12.31 14.17 -14.74
CA PHE A 93 -11.49 12.97 -14.67
C PHE A 93 -12.24 11.85 -13.95
N THR A 94 -12.27 10.68 -14.57
CA THR A 94 -12.84 9.45 -14.00
C THR A 94 -11.77 8.37 -13.96
N ALA A 95 -11.61 7.70 -12.83
CA ALA A 95 -10.65 6.62 -12.67
C ALA A 95 -11.17 5.53 -11.74
N SER A 96 -10.67 4.32 -11.96
CA SER A 96 -10.78 3.23 -10.98
C SER A 96 -9.54 3.24 -10.11
N ILE A 97 -9.72 3.28 -8.80
CA ILE A 97 -8.62 3.39 -7.85
C ILE A 97 -8.69 2.31 -6.78
N ARG A 98 -7.55 1.80 -6.40
CA ARG A 98 -7.36 1.05 -5.17
C ARG A 98 -5.94 1.21 -4.64
N MET A 99 -5.78 1.05 -3.35
CA MET A 99 -4.49 0.99 -2.71
C MET A 99 -4.10 -0.46 -2.46
N ILE A 100 -2.81 -0.71 -2.40
CA ILE A 100 -2.25 -2.03 -2.14
C ILE A 100 -1.33 -1.89 -0.93
N ASP A 101 -1.77 -2.46 0.20
CA ASP A 101 -0.96 -2.49 1.42
C ASP A 101 0.02 -3.66 1.34
N CYS A 102 1.27 -3.35 1.04
CA CYS A 102 2.34 -4.33 1.02
C CYS A 102 2.83 -4.58 2.44
N VAL A 103 3.23 -5.80 2.74
CA VAL A 103 3.84 -6.13 4.04
C VAL A 103 5.10 -5.29 4.26
N GLY A 104 5.81 -4.99 3.18
CA GLY A 104 7.06 -4.26 3.25
C GLY A 104 8.23 -5.15 3.66
N TYR A 105 9.33 -4.54 4.02
CA TYR A 105 10.48 -5.25 4.53
C TYR A 105 10.43 -5.34 6.05
N VAL A 106 10.96 -6.45 6.56
CA VAL A 106 11.02 -6.73 7.99
C VAL A 106 12.31 -6.13 8.56
N ILE A 107 12.19 -5.51 9.72
CA ILE A 107 13.31 -4.95 10.50
C ILE A 107 13.48 -5.73 11.79
N ASP A 108 14.67 -5.65 12.38
CA ASP A 108 15.02 -6.44 13.58
C ASP A 108 14.07 -6.21 14.78
N ALA A 109 13.49 -5.01 14.88
CA ALA A 109 12.50 -4.68 15.90
C ALA A 109 11.10 -5.28 15.64
N ALA A 110 10.82 -5.84 14.46
CA ALA A 110 9.54 -6.47 14.17
C ALA A 110 9.42 -7.83 14.90
N LYS A 111 8.18 -8.24 15.14
CA LYS A 111 7.86 -9.53 15.74
C LYS A 111 7.07 -10.39 14.76
N GLY A 112 7.18 -11.71 14.94
CA GLY A 112 6.39 -12.68 14.18
C GLY A 112 7.04 -13.18 12.89
N TYR A 113 8.30 -12.81 12.60
CA TYR A 113 9.08 -13.36 11.50
C TYR A 113 10.00 -14.53 11.92
N GLU A 114 10.14 -14.72 13.23
CA GLU A 114 10.82 -15.87 13.83
C GLU A 114 9.90 -16.59 14.80
N ASP A 115 10.11 -17.87 14.97
CA ASP A 115 9.49 -18.71 15.98
C ASP A 115 10.57 -19.34 16.90
N GLU A 116 10.15 -20.23 17.79
CA GLU A 116 11.05 -20.88 18.76
C GLU A 116 12.14 -21.75 18.09
N ASN A 117 11.97 -22.10 16.82
CA ASN A 117 12.88 -22.97 16.06
C ASN A 117 13.73 -22.18 15.03
N GLY A 118 13.58 -20.86 14.94
CA GLY A 118 14.32 -20.00 14.01
C GLY A 118 13.41 -19.19 13.07
N PRO A 119 13.86 -18.88 11.83
CA PRO A 119 13.07 -18.13 10.90
C PRO A 119 11.73 -18.78 10.59
N ARG A 120 10.65 -18.05 10.73
CA ARG A 120 9.30 -18.51 10.38
C ARG A 120 9.25 -18.85 8.89
N MET A 121 8.88 -20.07 8.57
CA MET A 121 8.73 -20.54 7.20
C MET A 121 7.28 -20.42 6.75
N VAL A 122 7.07 -20.01 5.49
CA VAL A 122 5.75 -19.81 4.91
C VAL A 122 5.66 -20.38 3.50
N MET A 123 4.47 -20.88 3.16
CA MET A 123 4.14 -21.25 1.78
C MET A 123 3.74 -19.99 1.01
N THR A 124 4.16 -19.92 -0.24
CA THR A 124 3.79 -18.85 -1.15
C THR A 124 3.28 -19.40 -2.48
N PRO A 125 2.52 -18.62 -3.27
CA PRO A 125 2.06 -19.07 -4.59
C PRO A 125 3.20 -19.24 -5.60
N TRP A 126 4.41 -18.73 -5.30
CA TRP A 126 5.52 -18.65 -6.24
C TRP A 126 6.52 -19.81 -6.15
N TYR A 127 6.52 -20.52 -5.02
CA TYR A 127 7.42 -21.63 -4.74
C TYR A 127 6.68 -22.86 -4.27
N SER A 128 7.19 -24.03 -4.63
CA SER A 128 6.65 -25.33 -4.21
C SER A 128 7.05 -25.73 -2.79
N GLU A 129 8.07 -25.06 -2.24
CA GLU A 129 8.58 -25.32 -0.90
C GLU A 129 8.43 -24.09 -0.01
N PRO A 130 8.34 -24.27 1.32
CA PRO A 130 8.33 -23.16 2.24
C PRO A 130 9.62 -22.32 2.15
N ILE A 131 9.49 -21.01 2.23
CA ILE A 131 10.61 -20.06 2.29
C ILE A 131 10.51 -19.21 3.55
N PRO A 132 11.61 -18.58 3.99
CA PRO A 132 11.55 -17.67 5.13
C PRO A 132 10.54 -16.55 4.94
N PHE A 133 9.82 -16.20 6.01
CA PHE A 133 8.81 -15.14 5.98
C PHE A 133 9.36 -13.81 5.44
N VAL A 134 10.57 -13.42 5.84
CA VAL A 134 11.22 -12.19 5.39
C VAL A 134 11.39 -12.18 3.88
N GLU A 135 11.90 -13.27 3.31
CA GLU A 135 12.08 -13.43 1.86
C GLU A 135 10.74 -13.40 1.13
N ALA A 136 9.73 -14.10 1.67
CA ALA A 136 8.38 -14.08 1.09
C ALA A 136 7.77 -12.67 1.08
N ALA A 137 7.96 -11.89 2.13
CA ALA A 137 7.49 -10.51 2.22
C ALA A 137 8.19 -9.59 1.20
N GLU A 138 9.49 -9.73 1.03
CA GLU A 138 10.26 -8.97 0.04
C GLU A 138 9.82 -9.30 -1.39
N ILE A 139 9.71 -10.58 -1.73
CA ILE A 139 9.25 -11.02 -3.06
C ILE A 139 7.82 -10.55 -3.33
N GLY A 140 6.92 -10.68 -2.35
CA GLY A 140 5.53 -10.21 -2.49
C GLY A 140 5.45 -8.71 -2.74
N THR A 141 6.22 -7.92 -2.02
CA THR A 141 6.31 -6.47 -2.18
C THR A 141 6.86 -6.10 -3.57
N GLU A 142 7.95 -6.72 -3.99
CA GLU A 142 8.53 -6.49 -5.32
C GLU A 142 7.54 -6.80 -6.44
N LYS A 143 6.83 -7.92 -6.35
CA LYS A 143 5.79 -8.30 -7.33
C LYS A 143 4.65 -7.31 -7.39
N VAL A 144 4.14 -6.85 -6.25
CA VAL A 144 3.09 -5.84 -6.21
C VAL A 144 3.53 -4.55 -6.89
N ILE A 145 4.72 -4.08 -6.59
CA ILE A 145 5.24 -2.84 -7.17
C ILE A 145 5.42 -2.98 -8.67
N LYS A 146 6.05 -4.06 -9.13
CA LYS A 146 6.38 -4.25 -10.55
C LYS A 146 5.17 -4.64 -11.40
N GLU A 147 4.28 -5.48 -10.89
CA GLU A 147 3.24 -6.14 -11.70
C GLU A 147 1.85 -5.53 -11.50
N HIS A 148 1.57 -4.93 -10.35
CA HIS A 148 0.22 -4.50 -9.98
C HIS A 148 0.09 -3.02 -9.65
N SER A 149 1.17 -2.29 -9.41
CA SER A 149 1.11 -0.88 -9.05
C SER A 149 1.33 0.03 -10.25
N THR A 150 0.52 1.07 -10.34
CA THR A 150 0.71 2.20 -11.24
C THR A 150 1.65 3.22 -10.61
N ILE A 151 1.50 3.43 -9.30
CA ILE A 151 2.27 4.36 -8.48
C ILE A 151 2.72 3.62 -7.22
N GLY A 152 3.98 3.79 -6.84
CA GLY A 152 4.52 3.31 -5.58
C GLY A 152 4.73 4.46 -4.59
N ILE A 153 4.31 4.26 -3.36
CA ILE A 153 4.54 5.18 -2.24
C ILE A 153 5.35 4.44 -1.18
N VAL A 154 6.50 4.99 -0.83
CA VAL A 154 7.33 4.48 0.26
C VAL A 154 7.14 5.36 1.48
N ILE A 155 6.71 4.76 2.58
CA ILE A 155 6.51 5.42 3.86
C ILE A 155 7.68 5.04 4.76
N THR A 156 8.27 6.05 5.37
CA THR A 156 9.35 5.88 6.34
C THR A 156 9.16 6.84 7.50
N THR A 157 9.90 6.63 8.57
CA THR A 157 9.97 7.56 9.69
C THR A 157 11.43 7.96 9.94
N ASP A 158 11.63 9.08 10.61
CA ASP A 158 12.96 9.53 11.04
C ASP A 158 13.42 8.89 12.35
N GLY A 159 12.62 7.94 12.91
CA GLY A 159 12.87 7.31 14.19
C GLY A 159 12.42 8.14 15.39
N SER A 160 11.85 9.33 15.19
CA SER A 160 11.37 10.19 16.27
C SER A 160 9.98 9.80 16.78
N ILE A 161 9.23 9.07 15.98
CA ILE A 161 7.86 8.64 16.28
C ILE A 161 7.82 7.12 16.33
N GLY A 162 8.07 6.55 17.47
CA GLY A 162 7.87 5.13 17.64
C GLY A 162 9.10 4.39 18.20
N GLU A 163 8.95 3.10 18.24
CA GLU A 163 9.89 2.17 18.87
C GLU A 163 11.03 1.73 17.95
N ILE A 164 11.10 2.29 16.71
CA ILE A 164 12.05 1.86 15.68
C ILE A 164 13.12 2.93 15.50
N PRO A 165 14.38 2.64 15.85
CA PRO A 165 15.49 3.56 15.68
C PRO A 165 15.74 3.92 14.21
N ARG A 166 16.21 5.15 13.98
CA ARG A 166 16.48 5.67 12.63
C ARG A 166 17.43 4.79 11.80
N ASN A 167 18.43 4.21 12.45
CA ASN A 167 19.41 3.34 11.77
C ASN A 167 18.81 2.07 11.16
N GLU A 168 17.61 1.66 11.56
CA GLU A 168 16.91 0.52 10.97
C GLU A 168 16.17 0.87 9.68
N TYR A 169 16.01 2.17 9.38
CA TYR A 169 15.41 2.65 8.13
C TYR A 169 16.43 2.93 7.01
N VAL A 170 17.71 2.88 7.33
CA VAL A 170 18.80 3.26 6.42
C VAL A 170 19.63 2.02 6.08
N LYS A 171 19.00 1.03 5.51
CA LYS A 171 19.71 -0.13 4.95
C LYS A 171 19.71 -0.10 3.43
#